data_31e92fde5a5e5d561b1d066b8c53e0d5
#
_entry.id   31e92fde5a5e5d561b1d066b8c53e0d5
#
_cell.length_a   1.000
_cell.length_b   1.000
_cell.length_c   1.000
_cell.angle_alpha   90.00
_cell.angle_beta   90.00
_cell.angle_gamma   90.00
#
_symmetry.space_group_name_H-M   'P 1'
#
loop_
_entity.id
_entity.type
_entity.pdbx_description
1 polymer ?
#
loop_
_entity_poly.entity_id
_entity_poly.type
_entity_poly.pdbx_seq_one_letter_code
_entity_poly.pdbx_strand_id
1 'polypeptide(L)'
;MSDILAPGTRAPDFTLHVTPDQALSLSEFAGRRVILAFYPADWSPVCGDQMTLYNQVLPEFRRRGAELLGLSVDGVWCHQAFARDRKLHFALLSDFEPKGAVAKAYGAYRQSEGVAERALFVIDEQGIIFWSYRSPVAINPGADGILDALDEMSGQENGHGNAEGARHVA
;
A
#
# COMPACT_ATOMS: atom_id res chain seq x y z
N MET A 1 -2.09 -8.53 -20.28
CA MET A 1 -1.89 -8.14 -18.87
C MET A 1 -2.64 -6.84 -18.63
N SER A 2 -3.52 -6.82 -17.67
CA SER A 2 -4.12 -5.55 -17.25
C SER A 2 -3.06 -4.72 -16.54
N ASP A 3 -3.04 -3.42 -16.81
CA ASP A 3 -2.18 -2.51 -16.08
C ASP A 3 -2.76 -2.23 -14.69
N ILE A 4 -1.89 -2.01 -13.72
CA ILE A 4 -2.32 -1.51 -12.41
C ILE A 4 -2.91 -0.10 -12.53
N LEU A 5 -3.74 0.29 -11.59
CA LEU A 5 -4.36 1.63 -11.59
C LEU A 5 -3.30 2.72 -11.63
N ALA A 6 -3.54 3.72 -12.48
CA ALA A 6 -2.61 4.82 -12.71
C ALA A 6 -2.73 5.93 -11.66
N PRO A 7 -1.68 6.73 -11.45
CA PRO A 7 -1.77 7.98 -10.69
C PRO A 7 -2.90 8.88 -11.19
N GLY A 8 -3.58 9.56 -10.29
CA GLY A 8 -4.76 10.39 -10.58
C GLY A 8 -6.08 9.64 -10.48
N THR A 9 -6.07 8.31 -10.36
CA THR A 9 -7.25 7.49 -10.19
C THR A 9 -7.68 7.50 -8.72
N ARG A 10 -8.99 7.57 -8.46
CA ARG A 10 -9.50 7.37 -7.12
C ARG A 10 -9.26 5.93 -6.69
N ALA A 11 -8.63 5.75 -5.54
CA ALA A 11 -8.38 4.43 -4.98
C ALA A 11 -9.72 3.75 -4.61
N PRO A 12 -10.03 2.56 -5.18
CA PRO A 12 -11.23 1.83 -4.79
C PRO A 12 -11.24 1.51 -3.29
N ASP A 13 -12.37 1.80 -2.62
CA ASP A 13 -12.53 1.43 -1.22
C ASP A 13 -12.66 -0.09 -1.08
N PHE A 14 -12.31 -0.59 0.07
CA PHE A 14 -12.44 -2.01 0.41
C PHE A 14 -12.59 -2.17 1.92
N THR A 15 -13.08 -3.32 2.32
CA THR A 15 -13.11 -3.76 3.72
C THR A 15 -12.59 -5.19 3.76
N LEU A 16 -11.49 -5.43 4.45
CA LEU A 16 -10.84 -6.73 4.55
C LEU A 16 -10.51 -7.06 6.00
N HIS A 17 -10.52 -8.34 6.33
CA HIS A 17 -10.13 -8.80 7.65
C HIS A 17 -8.63 -8.72 7.88
N VAL A 18 -8.25 -8.26 9.06
CA VAL A 18 -6.88 -8.30 9.59
C VAL A 18 -6.74 -9.50 10.54
N THR A 19 -7.78 -9.73 11.35
CA THR A 19 -7.91 -10.88 12.25
C THR A 19 -9.29 -11.52 12.01
N PRO A 20 -9.58 -12.69 12.59
CA PRO A 20 -10.89 -13.31 12.41
C PRO A 20 -12.08 -12.43 12.83
N ASP A 21 -11.87 -11.52 13.77
CA ASP A 21 -12.91 -10.67 14.35
C ASP A 21 -12.71 -9.17 14.10
N GLN A 22 -11.65 -8.77 13.39
CA GLN A 22 -11.38 -7.38 13.07
C GLN A 22 -11.23 -7.17 11.56
N ALA A 23 -11.98 -6.23 11.03
CA ALA A 23 -11.88 -5.78 9.65
C ALA A 23 -11.43 -4.33 9.59
N LEU A 24 -10.86 -3.92 8.46
CA LEU A 24 -10.33 -2.60 8.23
C LEU A 24 -10.71 -2.14 6.82
N SER A 25 -11.20 -0.91 6.72
CA SER A 25 -11.58 -0.28 5.46
C SER A 25 -10.58 0.81 5.08
N LEU A 26 -10.31 0.95 3.78
CA LEU A 26 -9.47 2.04 3.28
C LEU A 26 -10.04 3.41 3.69
N SER A 27 -11.37 3.57 3.67
CA SER A 27 -12.06 4.80 4.05
C SER A 27 -11.79 5.27 5.49
N GLU A 28 -11.37 4.37 6.38
CA GLU A 28 -10.98 4.74 7.75
C GLU A 28 -9.71 5.59 7.80
N PHE A 29 -8.95 5.61 6.71
CA PHE A 29 -7.73 6.40 6.58
C PHE A 29 -7.94 7.73 5.84
N ALA A 30 -9.18 8.15 5.61
CA ALA A 30 -9.48 9.43 4.99
C ALA A 30 -8.77 10.58 5.74
N GLY A 31 -8.12 11.46 5.00
CA GLY A 31 -7.29 12.53 5.56
C GLY A 31 -5.87 12.13 5.92
N ARG A 32 -5.48 10.88 5.68
CA ARG A 32 -4.11 10.37 5.88
C ARG A 32 -3.57 9.74 4.60
N ARG A 33 -2.26 9.73 4.46
CA ARG A 33 -1.57 9.03 3.37
C ARG A 33 -1.55 7.53 3.66
N VAL A 34 -1.76 6.73 2.63
CA VAL A 34 -1.76 5.27 2.74
C VAL A 34 -0.84 4.66 1.69
N ILE A 35 -0.05 3.70 2.12
CA ILE A 35 0.75 2.86 1.24
C ILE A 35 0.07 1.49 1.18
N LEU A 36 -0.33 1.04 0.00
CA LEU A 36 -0.79 -0.33 -0.23
C LEU A 36 0.34 -1.13 -0.85
N ALA A 37 0.72 -2.22 -0.21
CA ALA A 37 1.69 -3.16 -0.72
C ALA A 37 1.00 -4.50 -1.00
N PHE A 38 0.62 -4.72 -2.26
CA PHE A 38 0.16 -6.03 -2.72
C PHE A 38 1.36 -6.94 -2.93
N TYR A 39 1.25 -8.19 -2.49
CA TYR A 39 2.32 -9.19 -2.65
C TYR A 39 1.71 -10.57 -2.88
N PRO A 40 2.45 -11.50 -3.54
CA PRO A 40 1.90 -12.79 -3.92
C PRO A 40 1.49 -13.69 -2.77
N ALA A 41 2.36 -13.91 -1.78
CA ALA A 41 2.08 -14.88 -0.73
C ALA A 41 2.93 -14.68 0.51
N ASP A 42 2.32 -14.87 1.68
CA ASP A 42 3.06 -15.05 2.94
C ASP A 42 4.09 -16.18 2.80
N TRP A 43 5.17 -16.09 3.54
CA TRP A 43 6.23 -17.11 3.61
C TRP A 43 7.07 -17.27 2.34
N SER A 44 6.72 -16.67 1.22
CA SER A 44 7.64 -16.68 0.07
C SER A 44 8.91 -15.88 0.40
N PRO A 45 10.09 -16.31 -0.08
CA PRO A 45 11.35 -15.65 0.30
C PRO A 45 11.38 -14.17 -0.04
N VAL A 46 10.98 -13.79 -1.25
CA VAL A 46 10.98 -12.39 -1.71
C VAL A 46 9.96 -11.55 -0.93
N CYS A 47 8.76 -12.09 -0.69
CA CYS A 47 7.74 -11.40 0.10
C CYS A 47 8.19 -11.21 1.55
N GLY A 48 8.80 -12.23 2.14
CA GLY A 48 9.35 -12.16 3.49
C GLY A 48 10.40 -11.06 3.62
N ASP A 49 11.32 -10.97 2.67
CA ASP A 49 12.37 -9.95 2.65
C ASP A 49 11.76 -8.54 2.46
N GLN A 50 10.79 -8.40 1.56
CA GLN A 50 10.10 -7.14 1.32
C GLN A 50 9.37 -6.65 2.57
N MET A 51 8.58 -7.50 3.21
CA MET A 51 7.82 -7.12 4.41
C MET A 51 8.74 -6.82 5.59
N THR A 52 9.82 -7.57 5.75
CA THR A 52 10.84 -7.30 6.77
C THR A 52 11.50 -5.94 6.55
N LEU A 53 11.86 -5.62 5.30
CA LEU A 53 12.41 -4.32 4.94
C LEU A 53 11.42 -3.19 5.28
N TYR A 54 10.16 -3.35 4.90
CA TYR A 54 9.13 -2.32 5.15
C TYR A 54 8.89 -2.12 6.65
N ASN A 55 8.99 -3.19 7.43
CA ASN A 55 8.92 -3.07 8.89
C ASN A 55 10.05 -2.24 9.47
N GLN A 56 11.27 -2.39 8.94
CA GLN A 56 12.43 -1.58 9.33
C GLN A 56 12.28 -0.12 8.93
N VAL A 57 11.67 0.16 7.78
CA VAL A 57 11.47 1.52 7.23
C VAL A 57 10.18 2.15 7.74
N LEU A 58 9.34 1.41 8.43
CA LEU A 58 8.03 1.87 8.90
C LEU A 58 8.06 3.22 9.64
N PRO A 59 9.05 3.52 10.52
CA PRO A 59 9.15 4.85 11.14
C PRO A 59 9.30 5.98 10.12
N GLU A 60 9.99 5.75 9.01
CA GLU A 60 10.16 6.75 7.94
C GLU A 60 8.85 7.01 7.19
N PHE A 61 8.04 5.96 6.96
CA PHE A 61 6.71 6.13 6.39
C PHE A 61 5.81 6.94 7.32
N ARG A 62 5.79 6.59 8.61
CA ARG A 62 4.97 7.27 9.62
C ARG A 62 5.39 8.72 9.85
N ARG A 63 6.69 8.99 9.79
CA ARG A 63 7.20 10.37 9.87
C ARG A 63 6.67 11.25 8.74
N ARG A 64 6.41 10.65 7.57
CA ARG A 64 5.81 11.31 6.40
C ARG A 64 4.29 11.26 6.38
N GLY A 65 3.66 10.89 7.50
CA GLY A 65 2.20 10.85 7.65
C GLY A 65 1.53 9.70 6.92
N ALA A 66 2.25 8.62 6.60
CA ALA A 66 1.74 7.50 5.85
C ALA A 66 1.60 6.24 6.72
N GLU A 67 0.49 5.52 6.52
CA GLU A 67 0.27 4.19 7.08
C GLU A 67 0.49 3.13 5.99
N LEU A 68 1.13 2.02 6.36
CA LEU A 68 1.38 0.90 5.48
C LEU A 68 0.37 -0.21 5.71
N LEU A 69 -0.23 -0.71 4.63
CA LEU A 69 -1.10 -1.87 4.62
C LEU A 69 -0.55 -2.90 3.63
N GLY A 70 -0.33 -4.13 4.08
CA GLY A 70 0.02 -5.25 3.21
C GLY A 70 -1.22 -6.02 2.80
N LEU A 71 -1.32 -6.44 1.53
CA LEU A 71 -2.45 -7.18 1.01
C LEU A 71 -1.99 -8.40 0.21
N SER A 72 -2.54 -9.56 0.54
CA SER A 72 -2.39 -10.78 -0.26
C SER A 72 -3.67 -11.62 -0.18
N VAL A 73 -3.73 -12.68 -0.98
CA VAL A 73 -4.87 -13.61 -0.97
C VAL A 73 -4.82 -14.62 0.18
N ASP A 74 -3.78 -14.58 1.01
CA ASP A 74 -3.66 -15.47 2.17
C ASP A 74 -4.77 -15.21 3.19
N GLY A 75 -5.15 -16.28 3.92
CA GLY A 75 -6.13 -16.17 4.99
C GLY A 75 -5.59 -15.52 6.26
N VAL A 76 -6.49 -15.07 7.12
CA VAL A 76 -6.14 -14.34 8.35
C VAL A 76 -5.21 -15.12 9.29
N TRP A 77 -5.38 -16.42 9.40
CA TRP A 77 -4.53 -17.24 10.25
C TRP A 77 -3.09 -17.34 9.72
N CYS A 78 -2.94 -17.44 8.41
CA CYS A 78 -1.64 -17.37 7.75
C CYS A 78 -0.97 -16.02 7.99
N HIS A 79 -1.70 -14.93 7.80
CA HIS A 79 -1.21 -13.57 8.07
C HIS A 79 -0.77 -13.39 9.52
N GLN A 80 -1.56 -13.88 10.48
CA GLN A 80 -1.19 -13.76 11.90
C GLN A 80 0.11 -14.50 12.23
N ALA A 81 0.26 -15.72 11.73
CA ALA A 81 1.47 -16.50 11.93
C ALA A 81 2.69 -15.83 11.30
N PHE A 82 2.55 -15.36 10.07
CA PHE A 82 3.61 -14.66 9.32
C PHE A 82 3.99 -13.34 9.99
N ALA A 83 3.02 -12.51 10.36
CA ALA A 83 3.27 -11.25 11.04
C ALA A 83 3.95 -11.44 12.39
N ARG A 84 3.56 -12.47 13.14
CA ARG A 84 4.17 -12.79 14.43
C ARG A 84 5.62 -13.25 14.26
N ASP A 85 5.88 -14.14 13.31
CA ASP A 85 7.21 -14.65 13.02
C ASP A 85 8.18 -13.54 12.61
N ARG A 86 7.72 -12.64 11.75
CA ARG A 86 8.52 -11.51 11.25
C ARG A 86 8.44 -10.26 12.12
N LYS A 87 7.65 -10.30 13.22
CA LYS A 87 7.45 -9.17 14.14
C LYS A 87 7.03 -7.90 13.41
N LEU A 88 6.06 -8.03 12.50
CA LEU A 88 5.57 -6.91 11.72
C LEU A 88 4.68 -5.98 12.56
N HIS A 89 4.89 -4.68 12.44
CA HIS A 89 4.15 -3.63 13.14
C HIS A 89 3.17 -2.87 12.25
N PHE A 90 2.80 -3.45 11.13
CA PHE A 90 1.76 -2.95 10.23
C PHE A 90 0.76 -4.06 9.91
N ALA A 91 -0.44 -3.67 9.49
CA ALA A 91 -1.52 -4.62 9.24
C ALA A 91 -1.33 -5.37 7.92
N LEU A 92 -1.59 -6.68 7.95
CA LEU A 92 -1.74 -7.52 6.77
C LEU A 92 -3.23 -7.81 6.58
N LEU A 93 -3.76 -7.48 5.40
CA LEU A 93 -5.17 -7.60 5.05
C LEU A 93 -5.39 -8.80 4.13
N SER A 94 -6.44 -9.56 4.43
CA SER A 94 -6.74 -10.82 3.75
C SER A 94 -7.72 -10.62 2.61
N ASP A 95 -7.22 -10.64 1.38
CA ASP A 95 -8.02 -10.61 0.15
C ASP A 95 -8.39 -12.04 -0.28
N PHE A 96 -8.89 -12.81 0.69
CA PHE A 96 -9.10 -14.26 0.58
C PHE A 96 -10.42 -14.61 -0.11
N GLU A 97 -11.52 -13.96 0.30
CA GLU A 97 -12.87 -14.32 -0.22
C GLU A 97 -13.74 -13.04 -0.39
N PRO A 98 -14.23 -12.75 -1.60
CA PRO A 98 -13.92 -13.42 -2.88
C PRO A 98 -12.44 -13.26 -3.22
N LYS A 99 -11.80 -14.35 -3.60
CA LYS A 99 -10.34 -14.39 -3.76
C LYS A 99 -9.84 -13.34 -4.74
N GLY A 100 -8.94 -12.46 -4.24
CA GLY A 100 -8.31 -11.44 -5.05
C GLY A 100 -9.24 -10.32 -5.52
N ALA A 101 -10.41 -10.15 -4.91
CA ALA A 101 -11.38 -9.12 -5.34
C ALA A 101 -10.78 -7.72 -5.29
N VAL A 102 -10.05 -7.38 -4.24
CA VAL A 102 -9.38 -6.08 -4.10
C VAL A 102 -8.22 -5.97 -5.07
N ALA A 103 -7.39 -7.00 -5.17
CA ALA A 103 -6.29 -7.03 -6.14
C ALA A 103 -6.81 -6.81 -7.58
N LYS A 104 -7.94 -7.44 -7.94
CA LYS A 104 -8.58 -7.24 -9.25
C LYS A 104 -9.04 -5.80 -9.44
N ALA A 105 -9.64 -5.18 -8.41
CA ALA A 105 -10.08 -3.78 -8.48
C ALA A 105 -8.92 -2.81 -8.72
N TYR A 106 -7.72 -3.14 -8.24
CA TYR A 106 -6.50 -2.34 -8.42
C TYR A 106 -5.70 -2.73 -9.66
N GLY A 107 -6.16 -3.70 -10.44
CA GLY A 107 -5.41 -4.23 -11.60
C GLY A 107 -4.17 -5.04 -11.21
N ALA A 108 -4.11 -5.51 -9.97
CA ALA A 108 -2.95 -6.15 -9.36
C ALA A 108 -3.17 -7.65 -9.09
N TYR A 109 -3.93 -8.33 -9.93
CA TYR A 109 -4.22 -9.76 -9.77
C TYR A 109 -3.60 -10.59 -10.90
N ARG A 110 -2.87 -11.66 -10.52
CA ARG A 110 -2.25 -12.61 -11.44
C ARG A 110 -3.20 -13.79 -11.64
N GLN A 111 -3.96 -13.78 -12.73
CA GLN A 111 -4.98 -14.78 -13.02
C GLN A 111 -4.40 -16.20 -13.14
N SER A 112 -3.20 -16.33 -13.71
CA SER A 112 -2.57 -17.63 -13.95
C SER A 112 -2.17 -18.35 -12.68
N GLU A 113 -1.73 -17.61 -11.65
CA GLU A 113 -1.29 -18.19 -10.37
C GLU A 113 -2.33 -18.01 -9.25
N GLY A 114 -3.35 -17.18 -9.46
CA GLY A 114 -4.39 -16.92 -8.46
C GLY A 114 -3.88 -16.18 -7.22
N VAL A 115 -2.91 -15.27 -7.42
CA VAL A 115 -2.30 -14.46 -6.36
C VAL A 115 -2.24 -12.99 -6.80
N ALA A 116 -1.93 -12.10 -5.86
CA ALA A 116 -1.69 -10.70 -6.19
C ALA A 116 -0.36 -10.52 -6.94
N GLU A 117 -0.30 -9.49 -7.78
CA GLU A 117 0.96 -8.93 -8.27
C GLU A 117 1.77 -8.37 -7.09
N ARG A 118 3.06 -8.16 -7.32
CA ARG A 118 3.89 -7.34 -6.43
C ARG A 118 3.74 -5.88 -6.85
N ALA A 119 2.75 -5.20 -6.29
CA ALA A 119 2.34 -3.87 -6.71
C ALA A 119 2.23 -2.93 -5.52
N LEU A 120 2.67 -1.69 -5.71
CA LEU A 120 2.70 -0.65 -4.70
C LEU A 120 1.83 0.53 -5.14
N PHE A 121 1.10 1.09 -4.20
CA PHE A 121 0.30 2.30 -4.40
C PHE A 121 0.54 3.25 -3.25
N VAL A 122 0.79 4.52 -3.55
CA VAL A 122 0.78 5.60 -2.56
C VAL A 122 -0.45 6.45 -2.81
N ILE A 123 -1.29 6.58 -1.79
CA ILE A 123 -2.60 7.23 -1.85
C ILE A 123 -2.54 8.50 -1.00
N ASP A 124 -3.03 9.61 -1.54
CA ASP A 124 -3.04 10.88 -0.84
C ASP A 124 -4.20 11.00 0.16
N GLU A 125 -4.25 12.12 0.89
CA GLU A 125 -5.26 12.39 1.92
C GLU A 125 -6.69 12.48 1.36
N GLN A 126 -6.85 12.70 0.05
CA GLN A 126 -8.15 12.75 -0.64
C GLN A 126 -8.57 11.40 -1.22
N GLY A 127 -7.76 10.34 -1.03
CA GLY A 127 -8.05 9.02 -1.54
C GLY A 127 -7.71 8.84 -3.03
N ILE A 128 -6.82 9.67 -3.56
CA ILE A 128 -6.36 9.60 -4.95
C ILE A 128 -4.99 8.93 -4.98
N ILE A 129 -4.80 8.00 -5.91
CA ILE A 129 -3.50 7.37 -6.14
C ILE A 129 -2.54 8.45 -6.66
N PHE A 130 -1.48 8.71 -5.90
CA PHE A 130 -0.43 9.66 -6.26
C PHE A 130 0.68 8.99 -7.06
N TRP A 131 1.01 7.73 -6.72
CA TRP A 131 2.07 6.96 -7.33
C TRP A 131 1.72 5.48 -7.30
N SER A 132 2.07 4.75 -8.35
CA SER A 132 1.89 3.31 -8.43
C SER A 132 3.06 2.65 -9.16
N TYR A 133 3.41 1.43 -8.74
CA TYR A 133 4.50 0.68 -9.31
C TYR A 133 4.22 -0.82 -9.26
N ARG A 134 4.42 -1.51 -10.37
CA ARG A 134 4.39 -2.97 -10.43
C ARG A 134 5.80 -3.51 -10.61
N SER A 135 6.27 -4.25 -9.61
CA SER A 135 7.56 -4.93 -9.63
C SER A 135 7.43 -6.30 -10.30
N PRO A 136 8.49 -6.80 -10.97
CA PRO A 136 8.59 -8.22 -11.26
C PRO A 136 8.44 -9.03 -9.97
N VAL A 137 7.71 -10.16 -10.02
CA VAL A 137 7.38 -10.92 -8.79
C VAL A 137 8.61 -11.46 -8.07
N ALA A 138 9.70 -11.70 -8.79
CA ALA A 138 10.94 -12.21 -8.23
C ALA A 138 11.85 -11.13 -7.64
N ILE A 139 11.45 -9.86 -7.70
CA ILE A 139 12.29 -8.73 -7.29
C ILE A 139 11.61 -7.97 -6.15
N ASN A 140 12.35 -7.79 -5.06
CA ASN A 140 11.95 -6.88 -3.99
C ASN A 140 12.14 -5.43 -4.49
N PRO A 141 11.06 -4.63 -4.62
CA PRO A 141 11.16 -3.27 -5.17
C PRO A 141 11.85 -2.28 -4.23
N GLY A 142 12.10 -2.65 -2.97
CA GLY A 142 12.61 -1.73 -1.97
C GLY A 142 11.62 -0.67 -1.56
N ALA A 143 12.09 0.32 -0.80
CA ALA A 143 11.27 1.39 -0.26
C ALA A 143 11.52 2.76 -0.88
N ASP A 144 12.56 2.93 -1.70
CA ASP A 144 13.00 4.23 -2.21
C ASP A 144 11.93 4.92 -3.04
N GLY A 145 11.25 4.19 -3.94
CA GLY A 145 10.17 4.75 -4.75
C GLY A 145 8.99 5.26 -3.92
N ILE A 146 8.66 4.55 -2.83
CA ILE A 146 7.61 4.97 -1.89
C ILE A 146 8.03 6.25 -1.17
N LEU A 147 9.25 6.29 -0.64
CA LEU A 147 9.78 7.46 0.08
C LEU A 147 9.87 8.68 -0.83
N ASP A 148 10.34 8.52 -2.06
CA ASP A 148 10.41 9.58 -3.06
C ASP A 148 9.00 10.13 -3.38
N ALA A 149 8.02 9.27 -3.54
CA ALA A 149 6.63 9.67 -3.78
C ALA A 149 6.06 10.48 -2.60
N LEU A 150 6.30 10.02 -1.37
CA LEU A 150 5.85 10.74 -0.17
C LEU A 150 6.53 12.11 -0.03
N ASP A 151 7.81 12.21 -0.32
CA ASP A 151 8.55 13.48 -0.29
C ASP A 151 8.06 14.43 -1.39
N GLU A 152 7.76 13.93 -2.58
CA GLU A 152 7.21 14.72 -3.67
C GLU A 152 5.82 15.28 -3.33
N MET A 153 4.96 14.50 -2.69
CA MET A 153 3.67 14.98 -2.17
C MET A 153 3.85 16.17 -1.22
N SER A 154 4.78 16.06 -0.27
CA SER A 154 5.07 17.13 0.69
C SER A 154 5.66 18.38 0.02
N GLY A 155 6.47 18.21 -1.02
CA GLY A 155 7.02 19.31 -1.82
C GLY A 155 5.95 20.08 -2.58
N GLN A 156 4.93 19.41 -3.11
CA GLN A 156 3.80 20.04 -3.80
C GLN A 156 2.91 20.84 -2.84
N GLU A 157 2.67 20.35 -1.62
CA GLU A 157 1.93 21.08 -0.58
C GLU A 157 2.63 22.39 -0.22
N ASN A 158 3.95 22.36 -0.02
CA ASN A 158 4.75 23.54 0.28
C ASN A 158 4.77 24.55 -0.88
N GLY A 159 4.75 24.08 -2.12
CA GLY A 159 4.68 24.92 -3.33
C GLY A 159 3.35 25.65 -3.46
N HIS A 160 2.25 25.04 -3.08
CA HIS A 160 0.92 25.68 -3.09
C HIS A 160 0.76 26.71 -1.97
N GLY A 161 1.30 26.43 -0.77
CA GLY A 161 1.27 27.39 0.34
C GLY A 161 2.04 28.67 0.07
N ASN A 162 3.15 28.61 -0.66
CA ASN A 162 3.93 29.79 -1.05
C ASN A 162 3.26 30.62 -2.16
N ALA A 163 2.41 30.04 -2.99
CA ALA A 163 1.69 30.76 -4.04
C ALA A 163 0.53 31.60 -3.49
N GLU A 164 -0.09 31.17 -2.40
CA GLU A 164 -1.14 31.96 -1.73
C GLU A 164 -0.57 33.11 -0.90
N GLY A 165 0.63 32.97 -0.34
CA GLY A 165 1.30 34.04 0.41
C GLY A 165 1.80 35.20 -0.46
N ALA A 166 1.98 34.98 -1.76
CA ALA A 166 2.49 36.02 -2.68
C ALA A 166 1.41 36.96 -3.23
N ARG A 167 0.12 36.78 -2.94
CA ARG A 167 -0.99 37.59 -3.45
C ARG A 167 -1.46 38.68 -2.50
N HIS A 168 -0.77 38.92 -1.38
CA HIS A 168 -1.21 39.90 -0.37
C HIS A 168 -0.18 40.99 -0.06
N VAL A 169 0.64 41.38 -1.03
CA VAL A 169 1.44 42.63 -0.95
C VAL A 169 1.32 43.40 -2.27
N ALA A 170 0.26 44.13 -2.37
CA ALA A 170 0.18 45.26 -3.29
C ALA A 170 -0.72 46.31 -2.67
#